data_b4c18e310d68aaa933c31f95cfba0f4c
#
_entry.id   b4c18e310d68aaa933c31f95cfba0f4c
#
_cell.length_a   1.000
_cell.length_b   1.000
_cell.length_c   1.000
_cell.angle_alpha   90.00
_cell.angle_beta   90.00
_cell.angle_gamma   90.00
#
_symmetry.space_group_name_H-M   'P 1'
#
loop_
_entity.id
_entity.type
_entity.pdbx_description
1 polymer ?
#
loop_
_entity_poly.entity_id
_entity_poly.type
_entity_poly.pdbx_seq_one_letter_code
_entity_poly.pdbx_strand_id
1 'polypeptide(L)'
;MATLLNDDIDFSAYMSETDAEHKVRKASDYEADVIAYFHDHSEKNHATLPWQKTHKSLGFRKGEVTLWGGMNGHGKSMVLGQACINFCRQQQVVVIASMEMKPLVTIARMCRQEYGRVPPIDGIRQFHGWTDPLLYLYDQLGAVRAETMLAVMRYSATALKANHFVIDSLMKCGLSEDDYTAQKHFIDQICSIARDTGMHVHLVAHSKKKADEFSPPGKMDVKGSGSITDQVDNVITVWRNKKKEQEAEQGRFTSDPDALMICDKQRNGEWEGKVALWFNKESFAFHESERF
;
A
#
# COMPACT_ATOMS: atom_id res chain seq x y z
N MET A 1 14.21 -17.03 3.94
CA MET A 1 12.84 -17.33 3.41
C MET A 1 11.94 -16.23 3.89
N ALA A 2 11.07 -15.67 3.03
CA ALA A 2 10.05 -14.76 3.52
C ALA A 2 9.18 -15.54 4.52
N THR A 3 9.00 -15.00 5.73
CA THR A 3 8.25 -15.70 6.78
C THR A 3 6.76 -15.54 6.50
N LEU A 4 6.06 -16.65 6.30
CA LEU A 4 4.60 -16.67 6.22
C LEU A 4 4.03 -16.51 7.63
N LEU A 5 3.07 -15.63 7.79
CA LEU A 5 2.23 -15.60 9.00
C LEU A 5 1.20 -16.72 8.85
N ASN A 6 1.29 -17.72 9.71
CA ASN A 6 0.48 -18.92 9.65
C ASN A 6 -0.78 -18.79 10.54
N ASP A 7 -1.84 -19.55 10.22
CA ASP A 7 -3.08 -19.63 11.01
C ASP A 7 -2.91 -20.21 12.41
N ASP A 8 -1.71 -20.77 12.73
CA ASP A 8 -1.39 -21.30 14.05
C ASP A 8 -1.16 -20.20 15.12
N ILE A 9 -1.14 -18.91 14.73
CA ILE A 9 -0.98 -17.81 15.68
C ILE A 9 -2.32 -17.55 16.38
N ASP A 10 -2.31 -17.62 17.72
CA ASP A 10 -3.46 -17.18 18.51
C ASP A 10 -3.55 -15.64 18.52
N PHE A 11 -4.44 -15.12 17.70
CA PHE A 11 -4.70 -13.68 17.62
C PHE A 11 -5.64 -13.15 18.72
N SER A 12 -6.17 -13.99 19.61
CA SER A 12 -7.15 -13.59 20.62
C SER A 12 -6.61 -12.50 21.57
N ALA A 13 -5.32 -12.57 21.92
CA ALA A 13 -4.63 -11.58 22.74
C ALA A 13 -4.54 -10.18 22.08
N TYR A 14 -4.75 -10.08 20.78
CA TYR A 14 -4.64 -8.84 20.01
C TYR A 14 -6.02 -8.23 19.66
N MET A 15 -7.10 -8.80 20.17
CA MET A 15 -8.48 -8.36 19.89
C MET A 15 -8.95 -7.20 20.78
N SER A 16 -8.30 -6.95 21.93
CA SER A 16 -8.66 -5.88 22.85
C SER A 16 -8.16 -4.51 22.39
N GLU A 17 -9.02 -3.48 22.58
CA GLU A 17 -8.60 -2.08 22.39
C GLU A 17 -7.68 -1.64 23.54
N THR A 18 -6.68 -0.80 23.23
CA THR A 18 -5.80 -0.21 24.23
C THR A 18 -6.53 0.87 25.04
N ASP A 19 -6.30 0.91 26.36
CA ASP A 19 -6.95 1.82 27.29
C ASP A 19 -6.86 3.30 26.89
N ALA A 20 -8.00 3.99 26.93
CA ALA A 20 -8.12 5.39 26.55
C ALA A 20 -7.45 6.37 27.55
N GLU A 21 -7.14 5.94 28.77
CA GLU A 21 -6.59 6.81 29.83
C GLU A 21 -5.23 7.43 29.50
N HIS A 22 -4.43 6.78 28.62
CA HIS A 22 -3.13 7.30 28.22
C HIS A 22 -3.17 8.21 26.97
N LYS A 23 -4.35 8.47 26.40
CA LYS A 23 -4.49 9.26 25.15
C LYS A 23 -4.67 10.78 25.40
N VAL A 24 -5.03 11.18 26.61
CA VAL A 24 -5.15 12.61 26.97
C VAL A 24 -3.83 13.08 27.56
N ARG A 25 -3.10 13.91 26.79
CA ARG A 25 -1.78 14.42 27.14
C ARG A 25 -1.79 15.94 27.15
N LYS A 26 -0.88 16.57 27.91
CA LYS A 26 -0.68 18.03 27.87
C LYS A 26 -0.02 18.42 26.55
N ALA A 27 -0.33 19.60 26.05
CA ALA A 27 0.33 20.13 24.84
C ALA A 27 1.86 20.19 24.98
N SER A 28 2.36 20.48 26.18
CA SER A 28 3.79 20.48 26.49
C SER A 28 4.49 19.12 26.38
N ASP A 29 3.75 18.02 26.46
CA ASP A 29 4.32 16.67 26.29
C ASP A 29 4.77 16.41 24.84
N TYR A 30 4.35 17.26 23.91
CA TYR A 30 4.73 17.21 22.49
C TYR A 30 5.86 18.19 22.12
N GLU A 31 6.43 18.91 23.09
CA GLU A 31 7.46 19.93 22.81
C GLU A 31 8.65 19.37 22.02
N ALA A 32 9.20 18.24 22.47
CA ALA A 32 10.32 17.58 21.78
C ALA A 32 9.97 17.16 20.36
N ASP A 33 8.75 16.61 20.17
CA ASP A 33 8.26 16.19 18.85
C ASP A 33 8.07 17.38 17.90
N VAL A 34 7.56 18.52 18.42
CA VAL A 34 7.39 19.77 17.66
C VAL A 34 8.74 20.38 17.29
N ILE A 35 9.70 20.36 18.20
CA ILE A 35 11.08 20.82 17.93
C ILE A 35 11.70 19.95 16.82
N ALA A 36 11.59 18.63 16.92
CA ALA A 36 12.09 17.72 15.91
C ALA A 36 11.39 17.95 14.55
N TYR A 37 10.09 18.16 14.53
CA TYR A 37 9.32 18.43 13.31
C TYR A 37 9.83 19.66 12.53
N PHE A 38 10.23 20.73 13.22
CA PHE A 38 10.68 21.96 12.58
C PHE A 38 12.20 22.03 12.35
N HIS A 39 12.99 21.38 13.19
CA HIS A 39 14.45 21.58 13.24
C HIS A 39 15.26 20.32 12.99
N ASP A 40 14.64 19.12 13.01
CA ASP A 40 15.33 17.92 12.58
C ASP A 40 15.34 17.86 11.05
N HIS A 41 16.50 18.22 10.48
CA HIS A 41 16.76 18.13 9.05
C HIS A 41 17.32 16.76 8.64
N SER A 42 17.43 15.81 9.57
CA SER A 42 17.66 14.43 9.20
C SER A 42 16.53 14.00 8.23
N GLU A 43 16.92 13.50 7.08
CA GLU A 43 16.07 13.13 5.95
C GLU A 43 14.69 12.66 6.40
N LYS A 44 13.67 13.32 5.86
CA LYS A 44 12.25 13.17 6.17
C LYS A 44 11.93 11.79 6.70
N ASN A 45 11.47 11.69 7.95
CA ASN A 45 11.18 10.46 8.69
C ASN A 45 10.00 9.66 8.07
N HIS A 46 9.97 9.52 6.74
CA HIS A 46 8.94 8.80 6.01
C HIS A 46 9.53 7.96 4.88
N ALA A 47 8.94 6.81 4.63
CA ALA A 47 9.31 5.97 3.52
C ALA A 47 8.90 6.60 2.17
N THR A 48 9.71 6.37 1.15
CA THR A 48 9.51 6.92 -0.20
C THR A 48 9.25 5.81 -1.22
N LEU A 49 8.65 6.16 -2.34
CA LEU A 49 8.45 5.26 -3.48
C LEU A 49 9.77 5.06 -4.25
N PRO A 50 9.86 4.02 -5.13
CA PRO A 50 11.07 3.81 -5.93
C PRO A 50 11.31 4.90 -6.97
N TRP A 51 10.32 5.74 -7.26
CA TRP A 51 10.40 6.79 -8.30
C TRP A 51 10.88 8.11 -7.70
N GLN A 52 12.04 8.59 -8.14
CA GLN A 52 12.68 9.81 -7.61
C GLN A 52 11.79 11.05 -7.73
N LYS A 53 10.98 11.13 -8.81
CA LYS A 53 10.02 12.23 -9.00
C LYS A 53 9.03 12.40 -7.86
N THR A 54 8.81 11.35 -7.05
CA THR A 54 7.89 11.39 -5.91
C THR A 54 8.54 11.82 -4.60
N HIS A 55 9.86 11.74 -4.48
CA HIS A 55 10.57 11.87 -3.19
C HIS A 55 10.36 13.21 -2.47
N LYS A 56 10.21 14.29 -3.25
CA LYS A 56 9.96 15.64 -2.68
C LYS A 56 8.49 15.91 -2.38
N SER A 57 7.60 15.08 -2.92
CA SER A 57 6.17 15.40 -3.00
C SER A 57 5.30 14.40 -2.23
N LEU A 58 5.72 13.15 -2.12
CA LEU A 58 4.94 12.07 -1.53
C LEU A 58 5.80 11.24 -0.58
N GLY A 59 5.31 11.07 0.64
CA GLY A 59 5.98 10.24 1.66
C GLY A 59 4.96 9.51 2.53
N PHE A 60 5.34 8.31 2.97
CA PHE A 60 4.50 7.45 3.80
C PHE A 60 4.92 7.58 5.26
N ARG A 61 4.17 8.41 6.00
CA ARG A 61 4.47 8.76 7.39
C ARG A 61 3.94 7.72 8.34
N LYS A 62 4.54 7.65 9.52
CA LYS A 62 4.07 6.78 10.60
C LYS A 62 2.64 7.15 11.01
N GLY A 63 1.82 6.11 11.25
CA GLY A 63 0.46 6.29 11.75
C GLY A 63 -0.56 6.78 10.72
N GLU A 64 -0.20 6.87 9.44
CA GLU A 64 -1.11 7.25 8.35
C GLU A 64 -1.68 6.04 7.63
N VAL A 65 -2.81 6.24 6.99
CA VAL A 65 -3.46 5.27 6.11
C VAL A 65 -3.50 5.81 4.68
N THR A 66 -2.95 5.04 3.74
CA THR A 66 -3.00 5.33 2.30
C THR A 66 -3.97 4.38 1.60
N LEU A 67 -4.98 4.94 0.95
CA LEU A 67 -5.90 4.22 0.09
C LEU A 67 -5.36 4.14 -1.35
N TRP A 68 -5.21 2.93 -1.87
CA TRP A 68 -4.80 2.67 -3.26
C TRP A 68 -6.03 2.30 -4.08
N GLY A 69 -6.54 3.27 -4.83
CA GLY A 69 -7.69 3.13 -5.72
C GLY A 69 -7.31 2.74 -7.14
N GLY A 70 -8.29 2.27 -7.89
CA GLY A 70 -8.18 2.00 -9.32
C GLY A 70 -9.02 0.80 -9.77
N MET A 71 -9.24 0.69 -11.07
CA MET A 71 -10.05 -0.37 -11.66
C MET A 71 -9.33 -1.72 -11.56
N ASN A 72 -10.09 -2.82 -11.69
CA ASN A 72 -9.51 -4.16 -11.71
C ASN A 72 -8.55 -4.30 -12.88
N GLY A 73 -7.39 -4.94 -12.66
CA GLY A 73 -6.38 -5.15 -13.70
C GLY A 73 -5.53 -3.93 -14.04
N HIS A 74 -5.70 -2.78 -13.37
CA HIS A 74 -4.93 -1.56 -13.62
C HIS A 74 -3.56 -1.51 -12.92
N GLY A 75 -3.10 -2.62 -12.32
CA GLY A 75 -1.73 -2.73 -11.81
C GLY A 75 -1.51 -2.25 -10.37
N LYS A 76 -2.58 -1.99 -9.58
CA LYS A 76 -2.46 -1.56 -8.16
C LYS A 76 -1.48 -2.44 -7.36
N SER A 77 -1.72 -3.75 -7.34
CA SER A 77 -0.88 -4.70 -6.59
C SER A 77 0.56 -4.80 -7.15
N MET A 78 0.78 -4.49 -8.44
CA MET A 78 2.14 -4.44 -9.01
C MET A 78 2.89 -3.18 -8.58
N VAL A 79 2.24 -2.02 -8.65
CA VAL A 79 2.79 -0.75 -8.16
C VAL A 79 3.09 -0.85 -6.66
N LEU A 80 2.15 -1.39 -5.89
CA LEU A 80 2.31 -1.54 -4.44
C LEU A 80 3.39 -2.58 -4.08
N GLY A 81 3.48 -3.70 -4.81
CA GLY A 81 4.56 -4.67 -4.63
C GLY A 81 5.94 -4.06 -4.85
N GLN A 82 6.11 -3.24 -5.88
CA GLN A 82 7.35 -2.51 -6.14
C GLN A 82 7.64 -1.46 -5.03
N ALA A 83 6.62 -0.79 -4.53
CA ALA A 83 6.75 0.10 -3.36
C ALA A 83 7.21 -0.66 -2.11
N CYS A 84 6.62 -1.84 -1.83
CA CYS A 84 6.99 -2.69 -0.69
C CYS A 84 8.46 -3.14 -0.76
N ILE A 85 8.96 -3.53 -1.94
CA ILE A 85 10.39 -3.83 -2.14
C ILE A 85 11.24 -2.61 -1.75
N ASN A 86 10.85 -1.43 -2.20
CA ASN A 86 11.57 -0.20 -1.91
C ASN A 86 11.51 0.19 -0.42
N PHE A 87 10.41 -0.11 0.28
CA PHE A 87 10.33 0.05 1.73
C PHE A 87 11.30 -0.89 2.46
N CYS A 88 11.38 -2.16 2.04
CA CYS A 88 12.36 -3.10 2.57
C CYS A 88 13.81 -2.62 2.32
N ARG A 89 14.11 -2.02 1.16
CA ARG A 89 15.42 -1.40 0.88
C ARG A 89 15.73 -0.23 1.82
N GLN A 90 14.71 0.47 2.29
CA GLN A 90 14.82 1.51 3.32
C GLN A 90 14.81 0.94 4.75
N GLN A 91 15.06 -0.38 4.91
CA GLN A 91 15.08 -1.08 6.20
C GLN A 91 13.75 -1.01 6.95
N GLN A 92 12.64 -0.90 6.23
CA GLN A 92 11.29 -0.93 6.81
C GLN A 92 10.75 -2.37 6.79
N VAL A 93 10.14 -2.79 7.89
CA VAL A 93 9.46 -4.09 7.97
C VAL A 93 8.08 -3.96 7.34
N VAL A 94 7.80 -4.81 6.37
CA VAL A 94 6.56 -4.82 5.57
C VAL A 94 5.82 -6.12 5.77
N VAL A 95 4.53 -6.03 6.06
CA VAL A 95 3.62 -7.18 6.10
C VAL A 95 2.57 -7.04 5.01
N ILE A 96 2.37 -8.07 4.20
CA ILE A 96 1.40 -8.07 3.09
C ILE A 96 0.32 -9.10 3.36
N ALA A 97 -0.93 -8.66 3.54
CA ALA A 97 -2.13 -9.46 3.56
C ALA A 97 -2.83 -9.36 2.19
N SER A 98 -2.43 -10.25 1.25
CA SER A 98 -3.06 -10.34 -0.07
C SER A 98 -4.03 -11.50 -0.10
N MET A 99 -5.33 -11.23 0.01
CA MET A 99 -6.38 -12.23 -0.01
C MET A 99 -6.83 -12.63 -1.44
N GLU A 100 -6.36 -11.91 -2.45
CA GLU A 100 -6.71 -12.17 -3.86
C GLU A 100 -5.65 -13.01 -4.57
N MET A 101 -4.41 -12.97 -4.12
CA MET A 101 -3.29 -13.61 -4.80
C MET A 101 -2.49 -14.49 -3.84
N LYS A 102 -2.16 -15.70 -4.29
CA LYS A 102 -1.32 -16.63 -3.50
C LYS A 102 0.02 -15.98 -3.14
N PRO A 103 0.52 -16.17 -1.91
CA PRO A 103 1.82 -15.63 -1.46
C PRO A 103 2.96 -15.94 -2.44
N LEU A 104 3.02 -17.18 -2.94
CA LEU A 104 4.00 -17.57 -3.96
C LEU A 104 3.98 -16.64 -5.19
N VAL A 105 2.80 -16.28 -5.69
CA VAL A 105 2.67 -15.43 -6.89
C VAL A 105 3.08 -13.98 -6.58
N THR A 106 2.74 -13.50 -5.39
CA THR A 106 3.15 -12.17 -4.90
C THR A 106 4.68 -12.10 -4.82
N ILE A 107 5.32 -13.05 -4.15
CA ILE A 107 6.79 -13.10 -4.01
C ILE A 107 7.46 -13.26 -5.38
N ALA A 108 6.98 -14.15 -6.24
CA ALA A 108 7.56 -14.36 -7.57
C ALA A 108 7.55 -13.08 -8.42
N ARG A 109 6.47 -12.29 -8.33
CA ARG A 109 6.40 -10.96 -8.98
C ARG A 109 7.41 -10.00 -8.38
N MET A 110 7.50 -9.93 -7.06
CA MET A 110 8.46 -9.07 -6.36
C MET A 110 9.91 -9.45 -6.68
N CYS A 111 10.26 -10.72 -6.69
CA CYS A 111 11.58 -11.21 -7.14
C CYS A 111 11.89 -10.74 -8.56
N ARG A 112 10.91 -10.83 -9.47
CA ARG A 112 11.07 -10.42 -10.86
C ARG A 112 11.23 -8.91 -11.01
N GLN A 113 10.47 -8.12 -10.24
CA GLN A 113 10.58 -6.66 -10.20
C GLN A 113 11.95 -6.22 -9.69
N GLU A 114 12.45 -6.87 -8.65
CA GLU A 114 13.74 -6.59 -8.05
C GLU A 114 14.92 -6.95 -8.97
N TYR A 115 14.83 -8.11 -9.63
CA TYR A 115 15.90 -8.62 -10.47
C TYR A 115 15.90 -7.99 -11.88
N GLY A 116 14.81 -7.34 -12.27
CA GLY A 116 14.66 -6.69 -13.59
C GLY A 116 14.21 -7.63 -14.71
N ARG A 117 14.18 -8.94 -14.47
CA ARG A 117 13.73 -10.00 -15.39
C ARG A 117 13.42 -11.27 -14.60
N VAL A 118 13.08 -12.36 -15.27
CA VAL A 118 12.94 -13.66 -14.60
C VAL A 118 14.26 -14.01 -13.91
N PRO A 119 14.31 -14.10 -12.57
CA PRO A 119 15.55 -14.31 -11.86
C PRO A 119 16.04 -15.76 -11.98
N PRO A 120 17.36 -16.00 -12.07
CA PRO A 120 17.93 -17.32 -11.87
C PRO A 120 17.79 -17.75 -10.39
N ILE A 121 18.08 -19.03 -10.10
CA ILE A 121 17.95 -19.59 -8.75
C ILE A 121 18.74 -18.76 -7.72
N ASP A 122 19.96 -18.35 -8.04
CA ASP A 122 20.78 -17.57 -7.12
C ASP A 122 20.24 -16.14 -6.92
N GLY A 123 19.62 -15.54 -7.94
CA GLY A 123 18.91 -14.27 -7.82
C GLY A 123 17.71 -14.38 -6.87
N ILE A 124 16.97 -15.50 -6.92
CA ILE A 124 15.87 -15.79 -6.00
C ILE A 124 16.41 -15.93 -4.56
N ARG A 125 17.50 -16.70 -4.38
CA ARG A 125 18.15 -16.87 -3.06
C ARG A 125 18.64 -15.55 -2.50
N GLN A 126 19.27 -14.72 -3.33
CA GLN A 126 19.72 -13.40 -2.94
C GLN A 126 18.57 -12.51 -2.50
N PHE A 127 17.44 -12.47 -3.25
CA PHE A 127 16.26 -11.74 -2.88
C PHE A 127 15.76 -12.16 -1.48
N HIS A 128 15.57 -13.46 -1.26
CA HIS A 128 15.12 -13.95 0.04
C HIS A 128 16.15 -13.67 1.15
N GLY A 129 17.44 -13.74 0.86
CA GLY A 129 18.49 -13.49 1.86
C GLY A 129 18.43 -12.10 2.48
N TRP A 130 18.14 -11.06 1.69
CA TRP A 130 18.06 -9.70 2.23
C TRP A 130 16.64 -9.27 2.64
N THR A 131 15.60 -9.90 2.10
CA THR A 131 14.21 -9.58 2.48
C THR A 131 13.71 -10.37 3.69
N ASP A 132 14.36 -11.46 4.07
CA ASP A 132 13.92 -12.38 5.13
C ASP A 132 13.54 -11.67 6.45
N PRO A 133 14.34 -10.74 7.00
CA PRO A 133 13.98 -10.05 8.23
C PRO A 133 12.97 -8.90 8.03
N LEU A 134 12.62 -8.55 6.79
CA LEU A 134 11.89 -7.32 6.47
C LEU A 134 10.54 -7.55 5.79
N LEU A 135 10.32 -8.71 5.16
CA LEU A 135 9.12 -8.98 4.37
C LEU A 135 8.37 -10.20 4.88
N TYR A 136 7.13 -9.98 5.29
CA TYR A 136 6.22 -11.00 5.80
C TYR A 136 4.94 -11.04 4.95
N LEU A 137 4.36 -12.23 4.80
CA LEU A 137 3.07 -12.41 4.12
C LEU A 137 2.09 -13.14 5.04
N TYR A 138 0.86 -12.63 5.08
CA TYR A 138 -0.25 -13.34 5.69
C TYR A 138 -0.79 -14.36 4.66
N ASP A 139 -0.64 -15.65 4.98
CA ASP A 139 -1.01 -16.75 4.06
C ASP A 139 -2.50 -17.11 4.20
N GLN A 140 -3.35 -16.21 3.75
CA GLN A 140 -4.80 -16.39 3.73
C GLN A 140 -5.36 -16.01 2.37
N LEU A 141 -6.10 -16.91 1.74
CA LEU A 141 -6.84 -16.65 0.50
C LEU A 141 -8.35 -16.56 0.76
N GLY A 142 -9.01 -15.73 -0.04
CA GLY A 142 -10.45 -15.53 0.08
C GLY A 142 -10.83 -14.50 1.13
N ALA A 143 -12.07 -14.58 1.64
CA ALA A 143 -12.56 -13.62 2.61
C ALA A 143 -12.00 -13.89 4.02
N VAL A 144 -11.65 -12.82 4.71
CA VAL A 144 -11.22 -12.81 6.11
C VAL A 144 -12.20 -11.94 6.90
N ARG A 145 -12.57 -12.32 8.12
CA ARG A 145 -13.41 -11.47 8.96
C ARG A 145 -12.66 -10.19 9.35
N ALA A 146 -13.38 -9.07 9.45
CA ALA A 146 -12.81 -7.78 9.78
C ALA A 146 -12.01 -7.82 11.09
N GLU A 147 -12.55 -8.43 12.13
CA GLU A 147 -11.91 -8.57 13.46
C GLU A 147 -10.58 -9.33 13.35
N THR A 148 -10.54 -10.41 12.56
CA THR A 148 -9.31 -11.19 12.34
C THR A 148 -8.25 -10.31 11.65
N MET A 149 -8.63 -9.53 10.62
CA MET A 149 -7.69 -8.63 9.95
C MET A 149 -7.12 -7.59 10.91
N LEU A 150 -7.97 -6.99 11.77
CA LEU A 150 -7.50 -6.03 12.79
C LEU A 150 -6.54 -6.69 13.80
N ALA A 151 -6.80 -7.93 14.20
CA ALA A 151 -5.91 -8.69 15.08
C ALA A 151 -4.56 -8.98 14.41
N VAL A 152 -4.55 -9.39 13.14
CA VAL A 152 -3.32 -9.57 12.34
C VAL A 152 -2.52 -8.26 12.23
N MET A 153 -3.20 -7.13 12.04
CA MET A 153 -2.54 -5.81 12.03
C MET A 153 -1.86 -5.49 13.36
N ARG A 154 -2.58 -5.67 14.50
CA ARG A 154 -2.01 -5.43 15.84
C ARG A 154 -0.83 -6.35 16.12
N TYR A 155 -0.96 -7.65 15.80
CA TYR A 155 0.15 -8.61 15.89
C TYR A 155 1.36 -8.14 15.08
N SER A 156 1.13 -7.74 13.83
CA SER A 156 2.21 -7.27 12.94
C SER A 156 2.94 -6.06 13.51
N ALA A 157 2.19 -5.11 14.06
CA ALA A 157 2.77 -3.91 14.67
C ALA A 157 3.54 -4.23 15.96
N THR A 158 3.00 -5.10 16.83
CA THR A 158 3.56 -5.34 18.17
C THR A 158 4.64 -6.40 18.18
N ALA A 159 4.41 -7.55 17.56
CA ALA A 159 5.33 -8.70 17.55
C ALA A 159 6.40 -8.58 16.47
N LEU A 160 6.02 -8.19 15.23
CA LEU A 160 6.95 -8.09 14.10
C LEU A 160 7.59 -6.70 13.97
N LYS A 161 7.10 -5.70 14.74
CA LYS A 161 7.52 -4.30 14.61
C LYS A 161 7.36 -3.75 13.19
N ALA A 162 6.28 -4.15 12.52
CA ALA A 162 6.00 -3.75 11.16
C ALA A 162 5.87 -2.23 11.04
N ASN A 163 6.55 -1.67 10.05
CA ASN A 163 6.46 -0.26 9.69
C ASN A 163 5.33 -0.03 8.68
N HIS A 164 5.09 -1.02 7.81
CA HIS A 164 4.06 -0.99 6.78
C HIS A 164 3.21 -2.24 6.80
N PHE A 165 1.90 -2.07 6.67
CA PHE A 165 0.93 -3.16 6.53
C PHE A 165 0.07 -2.96 5.30
N VAL A 166 -0.01 -3.96 4.43
CA VAL A 166 -0.80 -3.94 3.20
C VAL A 166 -2.03 -4.82 3.33
N ILE A 167 -3.21 -4.27 3.03
CA ILE A 167 -4.48 -5.01 2.91
C ILE A 167 -4.89 -5.00 1.43
N ASP A 168 -4.78 -6.12 0.72
CA ASP A 168 -5.17 -6.27 -0.68
C ASP A 168 -6.19 -7.42 -0.83
N SER A 169 -7.52 -7.13 -0.82
CA SER A 169 -8.17 -5.81 -0.85
C SER A 169 -9.22 -5.67 0.26
N LEU A 170 -9.71 -4.44 0.46
CA LEU A 170 -10.79 -4.10 1.41
C LEU A 170 -12.02 -5.01 1.23
N MET A 171 -12.37 -5.33 -0.02
CA MET A 171 -13.54 -6.16 -0.35
C MET A 171 -13.43 -7.61 0.13
N LYS A 172 -12.25 -8.05 0.55
CA LYS A 172 -11.99 -9.38 1.10
C LYS A 172 -12.04 -9.43 2.63
N CYS A 173 -12.31 -8.29 3.30
CA CYS A 173 -12.39 -8.22 4.75
C CYS A 173 -13.78 -8.55 5.32
N GLY A 174 -14.55 -9.40 4.62
CA GLY A 174 -15.83 -9.93 5.11
C GLY A 174 -16.96 -8.90 5.25
N LEU A 175 -16.81 -7.73 4.60
CA LEU A 175 -17.80 -6.65 4.62
C LEU A 175 -18.63 -6.67 3.35
N SER A 176 -19.97 -6.52 3.48
CA SER A 176 -20.84 -6.35 2.32
C SER A 176 -20.54 -5.05 1.57
N GLU A 177 -20.64 -5.09 0.24
CA GLU A 177 -20.47 -3.89 -0.60
C GLU A 177 -21.48 -2.79 -0.26
N ASP A 178 -22.67 -3.17 0.22
CA ASP A 178 -23.77 -2.25 0.54
C ASP A 178 -23.81 -1.83 2.03
N ASP A 179 -22.99 -2.45 2.89
CA ASP A 179 -22.91 -2.09 4.31
C ASP A 179 -21.87 -0.98 4.55
N TYR A 180 -22.26 0.22 4.17
CA TYR A 180 -21.40 1.40 4.33
C TYR A 180 -21.06 1.72 5.79
N THR A 181 -21.95 1.34 6.74
CA THR A 181 -21.72 1.58 8.16
C THR A 181 -20.63 0.66 8.69
N ALA A 182 -20.71 -0.63 8.40
CA ALA A 182 -19.65 -1.58 8.78
C ALA A 182 -18.31 -1.23 8.10
N GLN A 183 -18.33 -0.85 6.81
CA GLN A 183 -17.12 -0.41 6.12
C GLN A 183 -16.51 0.82 6.80
N LYS A 184 -17.32 1.82 7.12
CA LYS A 184 -16.87 3.03 7.82
C LYS A 184 -16.25 2.69 9.17
N HIS A 185 -16.92 1.87 9.98
CA HIS A 185 -16.40 1.45 11.28
C HIS A 185 -15.07 0.69 11.18
N PHE A 186 -14.95 -0.21 10.20
CA PHE A 186 -13.72 -0.94 9.96
C PHE A 186 -12.55 -0.02 9.57
N ILE A 187 -12.79 0.99 8.71
CA ILE A 187 -11.77 1.97 8.35
C ILE A 187 -11.38 2.83 9.56
N ASP A 188 -12.33 3.24 10.40
CA ASP A 188 -12.05 3.97 11.65
C ASP A 188 -11.12 3.16 12.56
N GLN A 189 -11.36 1.85 12.70
CA GLN A 189 -10.51 0.95 13.48
C GLN A 189 -9.11 0.79 12.86
N ILE A 190 -9.00 0.66 11.53
CA ILE A 190 -7.71 0.65 10.82
C ILE A 190 -6.93 1.93 11.11
N CYS A 191 -7.58 3.09 10.99
CA CYS A 191 -6.95 4.39 11.25
C CYS A 191 -6.53 4.55 12.72
N SER A 192 -7.31 4.00 13.67
CA SER A 192 -6.94 3.98 15.09
C SER A 192 -5.69 3.14 15.31
N ILE A 193 -5.66 1.89 14.81
CA ILE A 193 -4.49 1.00 14.93
C ILE A 193 -3.26 1.64 14.31
N ALA A 194 -3.38 2.24 13.12
CA ALA A 194 -2.27 2.93 12.49
C ALA A 194 -1.68 4.01 13.39
N ARG A 195 -2.52 4.92 13.92
CA ARG A 195 -2.10 5.99 14.84
C ARG A 195 -1.49 5.47 16.13
N ASP A 196 -2.15 4.48 16.76
CA ASP A 196 -1.74 3.95 18.06
C ASP A 196 -0.41 3.19 17.98
N THR A 197 -0.12 2.55 16.85
CA THR A 197 1.09 1.73 16.65
C THR A 197 2.22 2.45 15.90
N GLY A 198 1.91 3.56 15.22
CA GLY A 198 2.83 4.22 14.30
C GLY A 198 3.05 3.46 12.98
N MET A 199 2.36 2.36 12.75
CA MET A 199 2.45 1.59 11.50
C MET A 199 1.71 2.32 10.38
N HIS A 200 2.31 2.43 9.20
CA HIS A 200 1.63 2.94 7.99
C HIS A 200 0.80 1.83 7.35
N VAL A 201 -0.47 2.10 7.05
CA VAL A 201 -1.36 1.10 6.43
C VAL A 201 -1.65 1.44 4.98
N HIS A 202 -1.44 0.48 4.09
CA HIS A 202 -1.79 0.56 2.67
C HIS A 202 -3.05 -0.27 2.43
N LEU A 203 -4.15 0.40 2.13
CA LEU A 203 -5.44 -0.23 1.90
C LEU A 203 -5.76 -0.20 0.40
N VAL A 204 -5.90 -1.37 -0.23
CA VAL A 204 -6.29 -1.47 -1.64
C VAL A 204 -7.79 -1.54 -1.75
N ALA A 205 -8.35 -0.66 -2.59
CA ALA A 205 -9.77 -0.66 -2.94
C ALA A 205 -9.97 -0.59 -4.46
N HIS A 206 -11.07 -1.17 -4.93
CA HIS A 206 -11.44 -1.10 -6.33
C HIS A 206 -12.24 0.18 -6.61
N SER A 207 -12.06 0.75 -7.79
CA SER A 207 -12.95 1.81 -8.29
C SER A 207 -14.24 1.23 -8.83
N LYS A 208 -15.31 2.04 -8.79
CA LYS A 208 -16.55 1.73 -9.50
C LYS A 208 -16.27 1.56 -11.00
N LYS A 209 -17.00 0.65 -11.64
CA LYS A 209 -16.93 0.54 -13.10
C LYS A 209 -17.43 1.83 -13.71
N LYS A 210 -16.59 2.50 -14.48
CA LYS A 210 -16.99 3.61 -15.33
C LYS A 210 -17.43 3.08 -16.69
N ALA A 211 -18.28 3.83 -17.36
CA ALA A 211 -18.61 3.56 -18.77
C ALA A 211 -17.41 3.75 -19.70
N ASP A 212 -16.43 4.55 -19.28
CA ASP A 212 -15.21 4.84 -20.01
C ASP A 212 -13.97 4.43 -19.18
N GLU A 213 -13.24 3.42 -19.65
CA GLU A 213 -11.95 2.97 -19.08
C GLU A 213 -10.75 3.80 -19.57
N PHE A 214 -10.96 4.70 -20.53
CA PHE A 214 -9.89 5.49 -21.16
C PHE A 214 -9.54 6.74 -20.35
N SER A 215 -10.38 7.11 -19.38
CA SER A 215 -10.14 8.22 -18.48
C SER A 215 -9.74 7.72 -17.08
N PRO A 216 -8.73 8.32 -16.43
CA PRO A 216 -8.37 7.94 -15.08
C PRO A 216 -9.53 8.19 -14.09
N PRO A 217 -9.79 7.25 -13.16
CA PRO A 217 -10.74 7.48 -12.08
C PRO A 217 -10.15 8.48 -11.08
N GLY A 218 -11.02 9.28 -10.44
CA GLY A 218 -10.65 10.16 -9.33
C GLY A 218 -11.05 9.57 -7.97
N LYS A 219 -10.75 10.29 -6.88
CA LYS A 219 -11.06 9.87 -5.50
C LYS A 219 -12.53 9.53 -5.25
N MET A 220 -13.44 10.15 -5.98
CA MET A 220 -14.89 9.91 -5.87
C MET A 220 -15.35 8.60 -6.52
N ASP A 221 -14.50 7.99 -7.34
CA ASP A 221 -14.81 6.75 -8.04
C ASP A 221 -14.44 5.49 -7.24
N VAL A 222 -13.84 5.62 -6.08
CA VAL A 222 -13.50 4.48 -5.21
C VAL A 222 -14.80 3.77 -4.79
N LYS A 223 -14.83 2.42 -4.91
CA LYS A 223 -15.95 1.60 -4.42
C LYS A 223 -16.05 1.71 -2.89
N GLY A 224 -17.27 1.79 -2.41
CA GLY A 224 -17.61 2.00 -1.01
C GLY A 224 -18.20 3.40 -0.78
N SER A 225 -18.30 3.79 0.48
CA SER A 225 -18.81 5.12 0.83
C SER A 225 -17.77 6.20 0.54
N GLY A 226 -18.21 7.39 0.14
CA GLY A 226 -17.34 8.58 0.07
C GLY A 226 -16.61 8.84 1.39
N SER A 227 -17.18 8.37 2.51
CA SER A 227 -16.59 8.45 3.84
C SER A 227 -15.25 7.70 3.95
N ILE A 228 -14.95 6.68 3.13
CA ILE A 228 -13.65 5.97 3.16
C ILE A 228 -12.53 6.92 2.77
N THR A 229 -12.70 7.67 1.69
CA THR A 229 -11.71 8.64 1.22
C THR A 229 -11.54 9.81 2.17
N ASP A 230 -12.57 10.14 2.95
CA ASP A 230 -12.51 11.22 3.94
C ASP A 230 -11.71 10.82 5.18
N GLN A 231 -11.82 9.56 5.60
CA GLN A 231 -11.18 9.04 6.82
C GLN A 231 -9.67 8.82 6.65
N VAL A 232 -9.23 8.29 5.51
CA VAL A 232 -7.81 8.00 5.25
C VAL A 232 -6.99 9.28 5.06
N ASP A 233 -5.68 9.17 5.26
CA ASP A 233 -4.78 10.33 5.16
C ASP A 233 -4.37 10.62 3.73
N ASN A 234 -4.10 9.58 2.94
CA ASN A 234 -3.69 9.72 1.56
C ASN A 234 -4.58 8.89 0.64
N VAL A 235 -4.84 9.41 -0.56
CA VAL A 235 -5.55 8.69 -1.64
C VAL A 235 -4.68 8.70 -2.88
N ILE A 236 -4.31 7.51 -3.35
CA ILE A 236 -3.51 7.30 -4.56
C ILE A 236 -4.32 6.43 -5.51
N THR A 237 -4.50 6.90 -6.73
CA THR A 237 -5.18 6.15 -7.79
C THR A 237 -4.17 5.63 -8.81
N VAL A 238 -4.26 4.35 -9.14
CA VAL A 238 -3.46 3.72 -10.21
C VAL A 238 -4.37 3.50 -11.43
N TRP A 239 -3.99 4.10 -12.55
CA TRP A 239 -4.70 3.96 -13.81
C TRP A 239 -3.78 3.44 -14.90
N ARG A 240 -4.26 2.46 -15.67
CA ARG A 240 -3.57 1.88 -16.82
C ARG A 240 -4.11 2.49 -18.11
N ASN A 241 -3.22 2.90 -19.01
CA ASN A 241 -3.58 3.52 -20.28
C ASN A 241 -4.04 2.46 -21.31
N LYS A 242 -5.28 2.03 -21.17
CA LYS A 242 -5.91 1.07 -22.10
C LYS A 242 -5.98 1.58 -23.53
N LYS A 243 -6.10 2.90 -23.73
CA LYS A 243 -6.12 3.50 -25.07
C LYS A 243 -4.79 3.27 -25.78
N LYS A 244 -3.66 3.53 -25.10
CA LYS A 244 -2.32 3.27 -25.67
C LYS A 244 -2.16 1.80 -26.08
N GLU A 245 -2.66 0.87 -25.27
CA GLU A 245 -2.59 -0.57 -25.59
C GLU A 245 -3.37 -0.91 -26.85
N GLN A 246 -4.61 -0.43 -26.98
CA GLN A 246 -5.42 -0.63 -28.17
C GLN A 246 -4.79 0.01 -29.44
N GLU A 247 -4.20 1.18 -29.29
CA GLU A 247 -3.50 1.84 -30.40
C GLU A 247 -2.26 1.04 -30.82
N ALA A 248 -1.52 0.49 -29.86
CA ALA A 248 -0.36 -0.36 -30.14
C ALA A 248 -0.75 -1.67 -30.86
N GLU A 249 -1.88 -2.29 -30.49
CA GLU A 249 -2.45 -3.45 -31.19
C GLU A 249 -2.81 -3.14 -32.66
N GLN A 250 -3.13 -1.88 -32.97
CA GLN A 250 -3.40 -1.37 -34.30
C GLN A 250 -2.13 -0.87 -35.04
N GLY A 251 -0.95 -1.12 -34.46
CA GLY A 251 0.33 -0.67 -35.02
C GLY A 251 0.63 0.82 -34.82
N ARG A 252 -0.14 1.53 -33.99
CA ARG A 252 0.08 2.93 -33.65
C ARG A 252 0.80 3.02 -32.30
N PHE A 253 2.02 3.53 -32.30
CA PHE A 253 2.85 3.65 -31.10
C PHE A 253 2.94 5.12 -30.69
N THR A 254 2.76 5.37 -29.40
CA THR A 254 2.91 6.68 -28.77
C THR A 254 3.90 6.61 -27.63
N SER A 255 4.53 7.73 -27.30
CA SER A 255 5.41 7.87 -26.12
C SER A 255 4.63 8.14 -24.83
N ASP A 256 3.29 8.11 -24.88
CA ASP A 256 2.45 8.28 -23.70
C ASP A 256 2.80 7.27 -22.61
N PRO A 257 2.59 7.60 -21.34
CA PRO A 257 2.83 6.65 -20.25
C PRO A 257 1.86 5.46 -20.33
N ASP A 258 2.34 4.29 -19.87
CA ASP A 258 1.52 3.08 -19.77
C ASP A 258 0.57 3.11 -18.58
N ALA A 259 0.93 3.87 -17.55
CA ALA A 259 0.11 4.07 -16.37
C ALA A 259 0.32 5.46 -15.76
N LEU A 260 -0.68 5.88 -14.99
CA LEU A 260 -0.57 7.05 -14.11
C LEU A 260 -0.77 6.62 -12.67
N MET A 261 0.09 7.08 -11.79
CA MET A 261 -0.13 7.11 -10.36
C MET A 261 -0.57 8.53 -9.99
N ILE A 262 -1.77 8.67 -9.46
CA ILE A 262 -2.41 9.96 -9.20
C ILE A 262 -2.59 10.09 -7.70
N CYS A 263 -1.98 11.11 -7.10
CA CYS A 263 -2.23 11.50 -5.71
C CYS A 263 -3.40 12.47 -5.70
N ASP A 264 -4.54 12.00 -5.22
CA ASP A 264 -5.79 12.76 -5.15
C ASP A 264 -6.02 13.40 -3.78
N LYS A 265 -5.22 13.02 -2.77
CA LYS A 265 -5.27 13.55 -1.40
C LYS A 265 -3.99 13.24 -0.65
N GLN A 266 -3.47 14.22 0.09
CA GLN A 266 -2.52 14.07 1.19
C GLN A 266 -2.94 14.97 2.34
N ARG A 267 -3.29 14.40 3.53
CA ARG A 267 -3.70 15.20 4.69
C ARG A 267 -2.54 16.01 5.27
N ASN A 268 -1.35 15.40 5.31
CA ASN A 268 -0.15 16.00 5.91
C ASN A 268 0.91 16.35 4.85
N GLY A 269 0.50 16.52 3.60
CA GLY A 269 1.33 16.93 2.48
C GLY A 269 0.59 17.96 1.62
N GLU A 270 1.34 18.78 0.91
CA GLU A 270 0.79 19.87 0.08
C GLU A 270 0.60 19.45 -1.39
N TRP A 271 1.18 18.31 -1.79
CA TRP A 271 1.18 17.93 -3.20
C TRP A 271 0.03 17.00 -3.57
N GLU A 272 -0.75 17.42 -4.55
CA GLU A 272 -1.67 16.60 -5.32
C GLU A 272 -1.24 16.64 -6.78
N GLY A 273 -1.19 15.49 -7.45
CA GLY A 273 -0.68 15.48 -8.83
C GLY A 273 -0.56 14.09 -9.43
N LYS A 274 0.10 14.00 -10.58
CA LYS A 274 0.20 12.77 -11.37
C LYS A 274 1.66 12.43 -11.64
N VAL A 275 1.98 11.14 -11.55
CA VAL A 275 3.26 10.57 -11.93
C VAL A 275 3.05 9.64 -13.11
N ALA A 276 3.71 9.93 -14.21
CA ALA A 276 3.73 9.09 -15.40
C ALA A 276 4.65 7.89 -15.18
N LEU A 277 4.16 6.70 -15.54
CA LEU A 277 4.87 5.44 -15.35
C LEU A 277 4.85 4.62 -16.65
N TRP A 278 6.00 4.02 -16.98
CA TRP A 278 6.18 3.11 -18.11
C TRP A 278 6.40 1.69 -17.61
N PHE A 279 5.69 0.73 -18.17
CA PHE A 279 5.68 -0.65 -17.73
C PHE A 279 6.68 -1.50 -18.50
N ASN A 280 7.62 -2.09 -17.83
CA ASN A 280 8.53 -3.07 -18.39
C ASN A 280 7.95 -4.48 -18.29
N LYS A 281 7.67 -5.10 -19.45
CA LYS A 281 7.08 -6.45 -19.52
C LYS A 281 8.05 -7.55 -19.10
N GLU A 282 9.36 -7.30 -19.15
CA GLU A 282 10.37 -8.27 -18.73
C GLU A 282 10.51 -8.32 -17.22
N SER A 283 10.54 -7.18 -16.55
CA SER A 283 10.69 -7.07 -15.10
C SER A 283 9.38 -7.06 -14.33
N PHE A 284 8.25 -6.76 -14.96
CA PHE A 284 6.98 -6.40 -14.33
C PHE A 284 7.06 -5.17 -13.41
N ALA A 285 8.07 -4.34 -13.64
CA ALA A 285 8.26 -3.09 -12.91
C ALA A 285 7.75 -1.89 -13.70
N PHE A 286 7.41 -0.84 -12.98
CA PHE A 286 7.12 0.48 -13.51
C PHE A 286 8.33 1.39 -13.34
N HIS A 287 8.61 2.20 -14.35
CA HIS A 287 9.69 3.17 -14.38
C HIS A 287 9.15 4.58 -14.60
N GLU A 288 9.90 5.59 -14.20
CA GLU A 288 9.52 7.01 -14.37
C GLU A 288 9.99 7.63 -15.69
N SER A 289 10.53 6.82 -16.58
CA SER A 289 10.93 7.20 -17.95
C SER A 289 10.66 6.04 -18.90
N GLU A 290 10.51 6.33 -20.19
CA GLU A 290 10.32 5.33 -21.26
C GLU A 290 11.60 4.52 -21.52
N ARG A 291 12.76 5.06 -21.17
CA ARG A 291 14.06 4.39 -21.35
C ARG A 291 14.50 3.78 -20.01
N PHE A 292 14.63 2.47 -19.98
CA PHE A 292 15.11 1.66 -18.85
C PHE A 292 16.35 0.88 -19.25
#